data_4d5f9ad74813454af7fa670ebc9e8375
#
_entry.id   4d5f9ad74813454af7fa670ebc9e8375
#
_cell.length_a   1.000
_cell.length_b   1.000
_cell.length_c   1.000
_cell.angle_alpha   90.00
_cell.angle_beta   90.00
_cell.angle_gamma   90.00
#
_symmetry.space_group_name_H-M   'P 1'
#
loop_
_entity.id
_entity.type
_entity.pdbx_description
1 polymer ?
#
loop_
_entity_poly.entity_id
_entity_poly.type
_entity_poly.pdbx_seq_one_letter_code
_entity_poly.pdbx_strand_id
1 'polypeptide(L)'
;ARSPNSSTGKVALNTNWFSPLIMFSFKSPTFLKNTPRTISKNIGIESIEEEATQAENDAEEIRKPENVVSLLQVDPIELEFGYGIIPLADVNQGGDLLDRVVMIRRQIALELGTVVPIIRLRDNIQLNPNQYIIKIKGIQVTEGEILFDHYMAMNPGYVEEEITGIPTFEPSFHLPAIWITEGQRERAESLGYTVVDPPSIIATHLTEVIRSHIAELLTRQDVQNLVNNLKDSNPVLVDELVPKLLGLGEIQKVLQNLLAEGISIRDLLTIFETLADHAQTTRDTDVLTEYARQGLKRAISNKYFPSNETTSVITLDPKVEQEIMGAVKQTEQGSYLALDPETTKKIIDSVETEVSKLESLGKNAIIITSPIVRMYFKKLTEDYFKDLIVVSYNEVESNVELQSVGMVTI
;
A
#
# COMPACT_ATOMS: atom_id res chain seq x y z
N ALA A 1 32.13 44.62 -5.35
CA ALA A 1 31.92 43.39 -6.07
C ALA A 1 32.15 42.19 -5.14
N ARG A 2 31.10 41.66 -4.57
CA ARG A 2 31.10 40.39 -3.81
C ARG A 2 30.02 39.51 -4.44
N SER A 3 30.42 38.37 -4.93
CA SER A 3 29.55 37.30 -5.46
C SER A 3 28.81 36.65 -4.31
N PRO A 4 27.53 36.21 -4.50
CA PRO A 4 26.81 35.43 -3.49
C PRO A 4 27.18 33.96 -3.57
N ASN A 5 27.47 33.37 -2.42
CA ASN A 5 27.66 31.94 -2.21
C ASN A 5 26.31 31.21 -2.47
N SER A 6 26.31 30.26 -3.36
CA SER A 6 25.26 29.26 -3.52
C SER A 6 25.46 28.19 -2.44
N SER A 7 24.59 28.18 -1.44
CA SER A 7 24.46 27.06 -0.51
C SER A 7 23.62 25.97 -1.19
N THR A 8 24.30 24.96 -1.73
CA THR A 8 23.66 23.69 -2.09
C THR A 8 23.28 22.95 -0.82
N GLY A 9 22.02 22.97 -0.44
CA GLY A 9 21.45 22.11 0.58
C GLY A 9 21.51 20.66 0.09
N LYS A 10 22.39 19.85 0.68
CA LYS A 10 22.37 18.41 0.52
C LYS A 10 21.19 17.88 1.32
N VAL A 11 20.16 17.44 0.63
CA VAL A 11 19.08 16.63 1.23
C VAL A 11 19.70 15.26 1.54
N ALA A 12 19.84 14.94 2.82
CA ALA A 12 20.21 13.61 3.26
C ALA A 12 19.00 12.69 3.04
N LEU A 13 19.13 11.77 2.09
CA LEU A 13 18.13 10.75 1.83
C LEU A 13 18.10 9.75 3.00
N ASN A 14 16.90 9.57 3.54
CA ASN A 14 16.61 8.65 4.62
C ASN A 14 16.76 7.19 4.15
N THR A 15 17.86 6.53 4.51
CA THR A 15 18.17 5.15 4.14
C THR A 15 17.37 4.09 4.91
N ASN A 16 16.54 4.48 5.87
CA ASN A 16 15.75 3.55 6.68
C ASN A 16 14.35 3.21 6.10
N TRP A 17 13.99 3.74 4.94
CA TRP A 17 12.75 3.36 4.24
C TRP A 17 12.79 1.94 3.65
N PHE A 18 13.96 1.35 3.58
CA PHE A 18 14.07 -0.06 3.27
C PHE A 18 13.90 -0.88 4.56
N SER A 19 12.66 -1.10 4.99
CA SER A 19 12.33 -2.39 5.61
C SER A 19 12.97 -3.45 4.70
N PRO A 20 13.64 -4.49 5.23
CA PRO A 20 14.34 -5.41 4.37
C PRO A 20 13.36 -5.96 3.36
N LEU A 21 13.36 -5.41 2.17
CA LEU A 21 12.85 -6.09 0.99
C LEU A 21 13.63 -7.39 0.98
N ILE A 22 12.95 -8.47 1.39
CA ILE A 22 13.51 -9.81 1.28
C ILE A 22 13.76 -9.99 -0.21
N MET A 23 15.02 -9.79 -0.60
CA MET A 23 15.49 -10.13 -1.94
C MET A 23 15.30 -11.64 -2.09
N PHE A 24 14.20 -12.04 -2.69
CA PHE A 24 14.04 -13.40 -3.16
C PHE A 24 14.95 -13.59 -4.38
N SER A 25 16.12 -14.14 -4.12
CA SER A 25 16.96 -14.74 -5.16
C SER A 25 16.22 -15.97 -5.68
N PHE A 26 15.53 -15.85 -6.79
CA PHE A 26 14.90 -16.96 -7.47
C PHE A 26 15.96 -17.81 -8.17
N LYS A 27 16.30 -18.95 -7.55
CA LYS A 27 16.94 -20.06 -8.27
C LYS A 27 15.87 -20.77 -9.08
N SER A 28 15.99 -20.69 -10.40
CA SER A 28 15.17 -21.44 -11.35
C SER A 28 15.26 -22.94 -11.08
N PRO A 29 14.15 -23.68 -11.06
CA PRO A 29 14.18 -25.13 -11.06
C PRO A 29 14.55 -25.65 -12.46
N THR A 30 15.62 -26.41 -12.52
CA THR A 30 16.07 -27.16 -13.69
C THR A 30 15.03 -28.19 -14.08
N PHE A 31 14.31 -27.98 -15.17
CA PHE A 31 13.46 -28.98 -15.78
C PHE A 31 14.25 -29.89 -16.71
N LEU A 32 14.21 -31.19 -16.41
CA LEU A 32 14.74 -32.28 -17.20
C LEU A 32 14.05 -32.35 -18.58
N LYS A 33 14.87 -32.37 -19.61
CA LYS A 33 14.47 -32.63 -20.98
C LYS A 33 14.03 -34.10 -21.11
N ASN A 34 12.84 -34.33 -21.63
CA ASN A 34 12.49 -35.58 -22.27
C ASN A 34 12.02 -35.34 -23.70
N THR A 35 12.64 -36.09 -24.60
CA THR A 35 12.63 -36.08 -26.05
C THR A 35 11.28 -36.46 -26.68
N PRO A 36 11.07 -36.14 -27.98
CA PRO A 36 9.77 -36.16 -28.63
C PRO A 36 9.47 -37.54 -29.27
N ARG A 37 8.21 -37.91 -29.29
CA ARG A 37 7.69 -38.92 -30.23
C ARG A 37 6.79 -38.26 -31.27
N THR A 38 7.21 -38.38 -32.48
CA THR A 38 6.57 -38.10 -33.75
C THR A 38 5.19 -38.76 -33.86
N ILE A 39 4.12 -38.00 -34.12
CA ILE A 39 2.91 -38.51 -34.79
C ILE A 39 2.46 -37.46 -35.81
N SER A 40 2.21 -37.97 -36.99
CA SER A 40 1.99 -37.29 -38.26
C SER A 40 0.67 -36.55 -38.42
N LYS A 41 0.75 -35.46 -39.19
CA LYS A 41 -0.19 -34.88 -40.16
C LYS A 41 -1.63 -35.44 -40.17
N ASN A 42 -2.56 -34.60 -39.75
CA ASN A 42 -3.86 -34.29 -40.37
C ASN A 42 -4.71 -33.40 -39.43
N ILE A 43 -4.24 -32.21 -39.11
CA ILE A 43 -5.03 -31.21 -38.35
C ILE A 43 -4.73 -29.84 -39.00
N GLY A 44 -5.45 -29.49 -40.04
CA GLY A 44 -5.21 -28.25 -40.75
C GLY A 44 -6.47 -27.59 -41.32
N ILE A 45 -7.62 -28.23 -41.23
CA ILE A 45 -8.87 -27.68 -41.77
C ILE A 45 -9.94 -27.59 -40.67
N GLU A 46 -10.03 -28.56 -39.77
CA GLU A 46 -10.99 -28.51 -38.65
C GLU A 46 -10.69 -27.40 -37.63
N SER A 47 -9.43 -27.03 -37.37
CA SER A 47 -9.06 -25.95 -36.46
C SER A 47 -9.45 -24.56 -36.97
N ILE A 48 -9.43 -24.35 -38.28
CA ILE A 48 -9.79 -23.04 -38.89
C ILE A 48 -11.32 -22.87 -38.90
N GLU A 49 -12.08 -23.93 -39.05
CA GLU A 49 -13.56 -23.89 -38.97
C GLU A 49 -14.03 -23.78 -37.52
N GLU A 50 -13.32 -24.35 -36.54
CA GLU A 50 -13.61 -24.17 -35.12
C GLU A 50 -13.27 -22.76 -34.61
N GLU A 51 -12.13 -22.20 -35.04
CA GLU A 51 -11.79 -20.79 -34.70
C GLU A 51 -12.73 -19.79 -35.38
N ALA A 52 -13.17 -20.00 -36.59
CA ALA A 52 -14.14 -19.16 -37.28
C ALA A 52 -15.54 -19.24 -36.64
N THR A 53 -15.97 -20.44 -36.24
CA THR A 53 -17.24 -20.64 -35.54
C THR A 53 -17.20 -20.10 -34.13
N GLN A 54 -16.07 -20.15 -33.45
CA GLN A 54 -15.89 -19.52 -32.13
C GLN A 54 -15.92 -18.00 -32.22
N ALA A 55 -15.23 -17.42 -33.21
CA ALA A 55 -15.25 -15.97 -33.45
C ALA A 55 -16.65 -15.44 -33.87
N GLU A 56 -17.43 -16.23 -34.62
CA GLU A 56 -18.82 -15.88 -34.96
C GLU A 56 -19.75 -15.99 -33.73
N ASN A 57 -19.56 -17.00 -32.88
CA ASN A 57 -20.31 -17.19 -31.65
C ASN A 57 -19.99 -16.08 -30.63
N ASP A 58 -18.73 -15.68 -30.48
CA ASP A 58 -18.30 -14.56 -29.64
C ASP A 58 -18.83 -13.23 -30.16
N ALA A 59 -18.89 -13.03 -31.49
CA ALA A 59 -19.47 -11.83 -32.11
C ALA A 59 -21.00 -11.78 -31.98
N GLU A 60 -21.71 -12.93 -31.98
CA GLU A 60 -23.14 -12.97 -31.69
C GLU A 60 -23.46 -12.80 -30.22
N GLU A 61 -22.60 -13.31 -29.32
CA GLU A 61 -22.74 -13.09 -27.89
C GLU A 61 -22.59 -11.59 -27.50
N ILE A 62 -21.65 -10.91 -28.12
CA ILE A 62 -21.43 -9.45 -27.94
C ILE A 62 -22.65 -8.62 -28.37
N ARG A 63 -23.47 -9.13 -29.28
CA ARG A 63 -24.67 -8.43 -29.79
C ARG A 63 -25.92 -8.63 -28.93
N LYS A 64 -25.89 -9.53 -27.96
CA LYS A 64 -27.06 -9.77 -27.06
C LYS A 64 -27.16 -8.66 -26.02
N PRO A 65 -28.38 -8.13 -25.74
CA PRO A 65 -28.58 -7.10 -24.71
C PRO A 65 -28.07 -7.51 -23.30
N GLU A 66 -28.04 -8.78 -23.02
CA GLU A 66 -27.55 -9.37 -21.75
C GLU A 66 -26.04 -9.21 -21.57
N ASN A 67 -25.28 -9.12 -22.64
CA ASN A 67 -23.83 -8.88 -22.58
C ASN A 67 -23.45 -7.42 -22.33
N VAL A 68 -24.32 -6.47 -22.58
CA VAL A 68 -24.07 -5.06 -22.29
C VAL A 68 -23.93 -4.84 -20.78
N VAL A 69 -24.60 -5.64 -19.95
CA VAL A 69 -24.52 -5.54 -18.49
C VAL A 69 -23.11 -5.94 -17.99
N SER A 70 -22.45 -6.88 -18.65
CA SER A 70 -21.08 -7.27 -18.29
C SER A 70 -20.07 -6.15 -18.55
N LEU A 71 -20.33 -5.28 -19.52
CA LEU A 71 -19.50 -4.09 -19.81
C LEU A 71 -19.64 -2.99 -18.74
N LEU A 72 -20.67 -3.06 -17.90
CA LEU A 72 -20.85 -2.14 -16.77
C LEU A 72 -20.08 -2.56 -15.53
N GLN A 73 -19.50 -3.76 -15.52
CA GLN A 73 -18.66 -4.22 -14.41
C GLN A 73 -17.32 -3.46 -14.44
N VAL A 74 -17.04 -2.78 -13.33
CA VAL A 74 -15.77 -2.09 -13.12
C VAL A 74 -14.83 -3.06 -12.41
N ASP A 75 -13.69 -3.34 -13.00
CA ASP A 75 -12.66 -4.14 -12.36
C ASP A 75 -12.10 -3.38 -11.14
N PRO A 76 -11.93 -4.05 -9.99
CA PRO A 76 -11.41 -3.39 -8.78
C PRO A 76 -10.02 -2.81 -8.95
N ILE A 77 -9.15 -3.54 -9.65
CA ILE A 77 -7.75 -3.17 -9.92
C ILE A 77 -7.42 -3.56 -11.36
N GLU A 78 -6.93 -2.60 -12.13
CA GLU A 78 -6.45 -2.83 -13.51
C GLU A 78 -5.03 -2.28 -13.66
N LEU A 79 -4.17 -3.06 -14.33
CA LEU A 79 -2.87 -2.65 -14.81
C LEU A 79 -2.91 -2.67 -16.34
N GLU A 80 -2.93 -1.50 -16.94
CA GLU A 80 -2.87 -1.36 -18.40
C GLU A 80 -1.47 -0.95 -18.82
N PHE A 81 -0.98 -1.49 -19.93
CA PHE A 81 0.38 -1.21 -20.40
C PHE A 81 0.48 -1.17 -21.91
N GLY A 82 1.44 -0.38 -22.40
CA GLY A 82 1.77 -0.25 -23.80
C GLY A 82 2.45 -1.51 -24.36
N TYR A 83 2.51 -1.59 -25.69
CA TYR A 83 2.96 -2.80 -26.39
C TYR A 83 4.42 -3.21 -26.08
N GLY A 84 5.29 -2.28 -25.69
CA GLY A 84 6.68 -2.57 -25.31
C GLY A 84 6.83 -3.34 -24.01
N ILE A 85 5.78 -3.35 -23.17
CA ILE A 85 5.77 -4.04 -21.88
C ILE A 85 5.17 -5.47 -22.00
N ILE A 86 4.46 -5.78 -23.10
CA ILE A 86 3.83 -7.10 -23.32
C ILE A 86 4.79 -8.26 -23.03
N PRO A 87 6.07 -8.24 -23.46
CA PRO A 87 6.99 -9.33 -23.19
C PRO A 87 7.19 -9.66 -21.70
N LEU A 88 6.99 -8.69 -20.80
CA LEU A 88 7.07 -8.91 -19.35
C LEU A 88 5.86 -9.69 -18.81
N ALA A 89 4.72 -9.64 -19.49
CA ALA A 89 3.50 -10.35 -19.13
C ALA A 89 3.31 -11.69 -19.90
N ASP A 90 4.02 -11.87 -21.02
CA ASP A 90 3.91 -13.07 -21.85
C ASP A 90 4.84 -14.19 -21.35
N VAL A 91 4.26 -15.23 -20.79
CA VAL A 91 5.01 -16.42 -20.29
C VAL A 91 5.82 -17.08 -21.39
N ASN A 92 5.36 -17.06 -22.66
CA ASN A 92 6.08 -17.65 -23.80
C ASN A 92 7.36 -16.88 -24.15
N GLN A 93 7.44 -15.63 -23.76
CA GLN A 93 8.62 -14.77 -23.91
C GLN A 93 9.48 -14.70 -22.64
N GLY A 94 9.16 -15.51 -21.63
CA GLY A 94 9.86 -15.54 -20.34
C GLY A 94 9.41 -14.48 -19.35
N GLY A 95 8.28 -13.80 -19.60
CA GLY A 95 7.68 -12.83 -18.70
C GLY A 95 7.14 -13.49 -17.43
N ASP A 96 7.38 -12.87 -16.28
CA ASP A 96 6.98 -13.36 -14.95
C ASP A 96 6.03 -12.40 -14.21
N LEU A 97 5.56 -11.33 -14.87
CA LEU A 97 4.71 -10.30 -14.25
C LEU A 97 3.42 -10.89 -13.67
N LEU A 98 2.81 -11.87 -14.33
CA LEU A 98 1.62 -12.57 -13.83
C LEU A 98 1.88 -13.30 -12.52
N ASP A 99 3.01 -14.01 -12.42
CA ASP A 99 3.40 -14.72 -11.20
C ASP A 99 3.66 -13.73 -10.06
N ARG A 100 4.29 -12.61 -10.37
CA ARG A 100 4.52 -11.52 -9.39
C ARG A 100 3.20 -10.94 -8.87
N VAL A 101 2.21 -10.74 -9.72
CA VAL A 101 0.87 -10.28 -9.31
C VAL A 101 0.23 -11.26 -8.33
N VAL A 102 0.35 -12.57 -8.57
CA VAL A 102 -0.15 -13.59 -7.62
C VAL A 102 0.59 -13.52 -6.29
N MET A 103 1.92 -13.33 -6.32
CA MET A 103 2.74 -13.18 -5.11
C MET A 103 2.40 -11.93 -4.31
N ILE A 104 2.18 -10.79 -4.97
CA ILE A 104 1.74 -9.54 -4.35
C ILE A 104 0.44 -9.74 -3.57
N ARG A 105 -0.58 -10.33 -4.21
CA ARG A 105 -1.86 -10.60 -3.57
C ARG A 105 -1.70 -11.47 -2.31
N ARG A 106 -0.86 -12.50 -2.38
CA ARG A 106 -0.58 -13.39 -1.25
C ARG A 106 0.17 -12.66 -0.13
N GLN A 107 1.16 -11.85 -0.47
CA GLN A 107 1.94 -11.09 0.50
C GLN A 107 1.06 -10.10 1.27
N ILE A 108 0.24 -9.29 0.56
CA ILE A 108 -0.66 -8.32 1.19
C ILE A 108 -1.69 -9.04 2.07
N ALA A 109 -2.23 -10.20 1.64
CA ALA A 109 -3.16 -10.97 2.46
C ALA A 109 -2.52 -11.47 3.76
N LEU A 110 -1.26 -11.91 3.72
CA LEU A 110 -0.53 -12.35 4.92
C LEU A 110 -0.13 -11.17 5.82
N GLU A 111 0.15 -10.01 5.25
CA GLU A 111 0.55 -8.81 5.99
C GLU A 111 -0.64 -8.10 6.61
N LEU A 112 -1.65 -7.76 5.81
CA LEU A 112 -2.78 -6.94 6.23
C LEU A 112 -4.01 -7.73 6.66
N GLY A 113 -4.09 -9.03 6.34
CA GLY A 113 -5.20 -9.89 6.75
C GLY A 113 -6.47 -9.72 5.89
N THR A 114 -6.36 -9.14 4.71
CA THR A 114 -7.46 -8.99 3.75
C THR A 114 -7.13 -9.58 2.40
N VAL A 115 -8.14 -10.01 1.66
CA VAL A 115 -7.95 -10.58 0.32
C VAL A 115 -7.96 -9.46 -0.71
N VAL A 116 -6.83 -9.29 -1.40
CA VAL A 116 -6.76 -8.36 -2.53
C VAL A 116 -7.62 -8.90 -3.69
N PRO A 117 -8.51 -8.10 -4.29
CA PRO A 117 -9.29 -8.49 -5.46
C PRO A 117 -8.43 -8.96 -6.63
N ILE A 118 -9.08 -9.51 -7.66
CA ILE A 118 -8.38 -9.88 -8.90
C ILE A 118 -7.83 -8.61 -9.55
N ILE A 119 -6.56 -8.69 -9.97
CA ILE A 119 -5.88 -7.64 -10.71
C ILE A 119 -5.96 -8.00 -12.19
N ARG A 120 -6.61 -7.16 -12.99
CA ARG A 120 -6.71 -7.34 -14.44
C ARG A 120 -5.50 -6.73 -15.13
N LEU A 121 -4.83 -7.53 -15.94
CA LEU A 121 -3.77 -7.05 -16.83
C LEU A 121 -4.34 -6.91 -18.23
N ARG A 122 -4.13 -5.75 -18.85
CA ARG A 122 -4.62 -5.44 -20.20
C ARG A 122 -3.56 -4.70 -21.01
N ASP A 123 -3.41 -5.04 -22.26
CA ASP A 123 -2.71 -4.19 -23.21
C ASP A 123 -3.58 -3.01 -23.62
N ASN A 124 -2.95 -1.85 -23.82
CA ASN A 124 -3.62 -0.64 -24.25
C ASN A 124 -2.78 0.05 -25.34
N ILE A 125 -3.28 -0.01 -26.58
CA ILE A 125 -2.63 0.58 -27.75
C ILE A 125 -2.63 2.12 -27.75
N GLN A 126 -3.38 2.76 -26.87
CA GLN A 126 -3.40 4.22 -26.72
C GLN A 126 -2.25 4.73 -25.86
N LEU A 127 -1.62 3.86 -25.08
CA LEU A 127 -0.46 4.21 -24.25
C LEU A 127 0.82 4.26 -25.09
N ASN A 128 1.79 5.03 -24.61
CA ASN A 128 3.15 4.94 -25.15
C ASN A 128 3.71 3.51 -24.96
N PRO A 129 4.62 3.07 -25.84
CA PRO A 129 5.10 1.68 -25.82
C PRO A 129 5.58 1.18 -24.45
N ASN A 130 6.26 2.06 -23.72
CA ASN A 130 6.91 1.75 -22.44
C ASN A 130 6.13 2.26 -21.21
N GLN A 131 4.95 2.82 -21.43
CA GLN A 131 4.08 3.38 -20.39
C GLN A 131 3.15 2.30 -19.84
N TYR A 132 2.89 2.37 -18.55
CA TYR A 132 1.80 1.65 -17.90
C TYR A 132 1.01 2.57 -16.99
N ILE A 133 -0.25 2.23 -16.75
CA ILE A 133 -1.14 2.93 -15.82
C ILE A 133 -1.79 1.93 -14.87
N ILE A 134 -2.04 2.35 -13.65
CA ILE A 134 -2.76 1.57 -12.65
C ILE A 134 -4.09 2.26 -12.39
N LYS A 135 -5.18 1.50 -12.47
CA LYS A 135 -6.52 1.98 -12.19
C LYS A 135 -7.10 1.25 -10.98
N ILE A 136 -7.79 2.01 -10.13
CA ILE A 136 -8.61 1.50 -9.04
C ILE A 136 -10.06 1.83 -9.34
N LYS A 137 -10.91 0.80 -9.38
CA LYS A 137 -12.34 0.94 -9.73
C LYS A 137 -12.57 1.75 -11.02
N GLY A 138 -11.73 1.48 -12.04
CA GLY A 138 -11.80 2.13 -13.35
C GLY A 138 -11.21 3.54 -13.42
N ILE A 139 -10.74 4.10 -12.31
CA ILE A 139 -10.12 5.44 -12.25
C ILE A 139 -8.60 5.29 -12.23
N GLN A 140 -7.90 5.97 -13.15
CA GLN A 140 -6.44 6.02 -13.14
C GLN A 140 -5.96 6.74 -11.88
N VAL A 141 -5.13 6.06 -11.09
CA VAL A 141 -4.54 6.60 -9.85
C VAL A 141 -3.08 6.94 -10.01
N THR A 142 -2.39 6.26 -10.92
CA THR A 142 -0.97 6.53 -11.19
C THR A 142 -0.57 6.01 -12.57
N GLU A 143 0.64 6.39 -13.00
CA GLU A 143 1.29 5.90 -14.21
C GLU A 143 2.81 5.74 -13.98
N GLY A 144 3.47 5.02 -14.86
CA GLY A 144 4.91 4.86 -14.84
C GLY A 144 5.44 4.51 -16.22
N GLU A 145 6.74 4.58 -16.37
CA GLU A 145 7.45 4.22 -17.60
C GLU A 145 8.56 3.20 -17.30
N ILE A 146 8.70 2.20 -18.17
CA ILE A 146 9.68 1.12 -18.05
C ILE A 146 10.46 0.97 -19.33
N LEU A 147 11.77 0.90 -19.23
CA LEU A 147 12.64 0.51 -20.35
C LEU A 147 12.94 -0.99 -20.25
N PHE A 148 12.37 -1.78 -21.18
CA PHE A 148 12.39 -3.24 -21.15
C PHE A 148 13.81 -3.83 -21.07
N ASP A 149 14.76 -3.31 -21.88
CA ASP A 149 16.15 -3.82 -21.95
C ASP A 149 17.12 -3.14 -20.97
N HIS A 150 16.60 -2.46 -19.95
CA HIS A 150 17.39 -1.69 -18.99
C HIS A 150 17.09 -2.11 -17.56
N TYR A 151 17.98 -1.76 -16.65
CA TYR A 151 17.79 -1.89 -15.21
C TYR A 151 17.74 -0.50 -14.59
N MET A 152 16.97 -0.36 -13.53
CA MET A 152 16.92 0.88 -12.76
C MET A 152 17.93 0.82 -11.62
N ALA A 153 18.89 1.75 -11.63
CA ALA A 153 19.88 1.91 -10.57
C ALA A 153 19.52 3.10 -9.69
N MET A 154 19.38 2.86 -8.41
CA MET A 154 19.06 3.87 -7.38
C MET A 154 20.27 4.05 -6.46
N ASN A 155 20.60 5.31 -6.17
CA ASN A 155 21.66 5.64 -5.22
C ASN A 155 21.09 5.63 -3.79
N PRO A 156 21.52 4.72 -2.89
CA PRO A 156 21.03 4.65 -1.51
C PRO A 156 21.62 5.72 -0.58
N GLY A 157 22.38 6.69 -1.13
CA GLY A 157 23.00 7.78 -0.38
C GLY A 157 24.53 7.76 -0.35
N TYR A 158 25.12 6.60 -0.56
CA TYR A 158 26.60 6.45 -0.60
C TYR A 158 26.98 5.53 -1.76
N VAL A 159 27.48 6.12 -2.82
CA VAL A 159 28.06 5.39 -3.94
C VAL A 159 29.50 5.84 -4.13
N GLU A 160 30.38 4.92 -4.48
CA GLU A 160 31.81 5.22 -4.66
C GLU A 160 32.09 6.08 -5.89
N GLU A 161 31.27 5.88 -6.94
CA GLU A 161 31.40 6.58 -8.22
C GLU A 161 30.02 6.74 -8.87
N GLU A 162 29.78 7.87 -9.55
CA GLU A 162 28.54 8.08 -10.31
C GLU A 162 28.57 7.27 -11.62
N ILE A 163 27.45 6.60 -11.90
CA ILE A 163 27.23 5.86 -13.13
C ILE A 163 26.46 6.71 -14.13
N THR A 164 26.87 6.63 -15.39
CA THR A 164 26.18 7.27 -16.51
C THR A 164 25.05 6.40 -17.01
N GLY A 165 23.87 7.00 -17.24
CA GLY A 165 22.68 6.35 -17.78
C GLY A 165 21.61 7.38 -18.12
N ILE A 166 20.36 6.93 -18.31
CA ILE A 166 19.22 7.80 -18.62
C ILE A 166 18.59 8.21 -17.28
N PRO A 167 18.61 9.49 -16.89
CA PRO A 167 17.99 9.94 -15.63
C PRO A 167 16.48 9.66 -15.63
N THR A 168 15.99 9.20 -14.49
CA THR A 168 14.57 8.90 -14.25
C THR A 168 14.24 9.04 -12.78
N PHE A 169 12.98 8.72 -12.44
CA PHE A 169 12.51 8.59 -11.07
C PHE A 169 11.89 7.21 -10.87
N GLU A 170 12.11 6.62 -9.72
CA GLU A 170 11.42 5.40 -9.31
C GLU A 170 9.94 5.74 -9.04
N PRO A 171 8.97 5.01 -9.65
CA PRO A 171 7.57 5.44 -9.67
C PRO A 171 6.83 5.32 -8.34
N SER A 172 7.27 4.44 -7.41
CA SER A 172 6.57 4.22 -6.14
C SER A 172 6.81 5.33 -5.12
N PHE A 173 8.09 5.73 -4.96
CA PHE A 173 8.55 6.67 -3.94
C PHE A 173 9.12 7.97 -4.53
N HIS A 174 9.09 8.07 -5.85
CA HIS A 174 9.62 9.22 -6.61
C HIS A 174 11.09 9.53 -6.33
N LEU A 175 11.87 8.49 -6.05
CA LEU A 175 13.31 8.61 -5.79
C LEU A 175 14.09 8.81 -7.09
N PRO A 176 15.12 9.65 -7.10
CA PRO A 176 16.02 9.79 -8.25
C PRO A 176 16.67 8.46 -8.61
N ALA A 177 16.58 8.08 -9.88
CA ALA A 177 17.08 6.83 -10.42
C ALA A 177 17.72 7.03 -11.80
N ILE A 178 18.40 6.02 -12.29
CA ILE A 178 19.08 6.02 -13.58
C ILE A 178 18.79 4.70 -14.29
N TRP A 179 18.33 4.74 -15.55
CA TRP A 179 18.29 3.55 -16.37
C TRP A 179 19.69 3.22 -16.89
N ILE A 180 20.14 2.01 -16.64
CA ILE A 180 21.43 1.45 -17.05
C ILE A 180 21.21 0.21 -17.91
N THR A 181 22.21 -0.10 -18.76
CA THR A 181 22.19 -1.32 -19.58
C THR A 181 22.59 -2.55 -18.76
N GLU A 182 22.23 -3.74 -19.25
CA GLU A 182 22.66 -5.03 -18.67
C GLU A 182 24.18 -5.08 -18.39
N GLY A 183 25.00 -4.62 -19.34
CA GLY A 183 26.46 -4.61 -19.19
C GLY A 183 27.00 -3.72 -18.06
N GLN A 184 26.18 -2.80 -17.54
CA GLN A 184 26.56 -1.92 -16.44
C GLN A 184 26.07 -2.43 -15.07
N ARG A 185 25.23 -3.46 -15.05
CA ARG A 185 24.57 -3.97 -13.86
C ARG A 185 25.56 -4.37 -12.76
N GLU A 186 26.48 -5.29 -13.06
CA GLU A 186 27.45 -5.79 -12.08
C GLU A 186 28.34 -4.64 -11.53
N ARG A 187 28.71 -3.69 -12.39
CA ARG A 187 29.47 -2.49 -11.97
C ARG A 187 28.64 -1.62 -11.04
N ALA A 188 27.34 -1.39 -11.35
CA ALA A 188 26.44 -0.62 -10.52
C ALA A 188 26.30 -1.22 -9.13
N GLU A 189 26.04 -2.54 -9.06
CA GLU A 189 25.94 -3.28 -7.80
C GLU A 189 27.25 -3.19 -6.99
N SER A 190 28.42 -3.31 -7.64
CA SER A 190 29.71 -3.22 -6.98
C SER A 190 30.04 -1.82 -6.44
N LEU A 191 29.49 -0.76 -7.04
CA LEU A 191 29.63 0.62 -6.59
C LEU A 191 28.61 1.01 -5.49
N GLY A 192 27.73 0.10 -5.10
CA GLY A 192 26.76 0.30 -4.03
C GLY A 192 25.39 0.80 -4.49
N TYR A 193 25.08 0.80 -5.79
CA TYR A 193 23.73 1.08 -6.27
C TYR A 193 22.79 -0.09 -5.98
N THR A 194 21.53 0.23 -5.67
CA THR A 194 20.44 -0.76 -5.70
C THR A 194 19.95 -0.88 -7.13
N VAL A 195 20.11 -2.06 -7.73
CA VAL A 195 19.72 -2.31 -9.13
C VAL A 195 18.47 -3.19 -9.18
N VAL A 196 17.45 -2.73 -9.90
CA VAL A 196 16.14 -3.37 -9.97
C VAL A 196 15.73 -3.63 -11.43
N ASP A 197 15.20 -4.82 -11.70
CA ASP A 197 14.67 -5.20 -13.01
C ASP A 197 13.28 -4.59 -13.28
N PRO A 198 12.91 -4.37 -14.54
CA PRO A 198 11.64 -3.74 -14.92
C PRO A 198 10.39 -4.40 -14.32
N PRO A 199 10.21 -5.74 -14.31
CA PRO A 199 9.06 -6.36 -13.68
C PRO A 199 8.97 -6.09 -12.17
N SER A 200 10.10 -6.01 -11.47
CA SER A 200 10.14 -5.68 -10.04
C SER A 200 9.69 -4.25 -9.76
N ILE A 201 10.02 -3.30 -10.64
CA ILE A 201 9.57 -1.91 -10.51
C ILE A 201 8.06 -1.83 -10.61
N ILE A 202 7.46 -2.47 -11.63
CA ILE A 202 5.99 -2.52 -11.77
C ILE A 202 5.36 -3.21 -10.54
N ALA A 203 5.94 -4.32 -10.08
CA ALA A 203 5.44 -5.07 -8.93
C ALA A 203 5.48 -4.24 -7.64
N THR A 204 6.57 -3.49 -7.40
CA THR A 204 6.69 -2.58 -6.24
C THR A 204 5.64 -1.46 -6.32
N HIS A 205 5.54 -0.80 -7.47
CA HIS A 205 4.57 0.28 -7.66
C HIS A 205 3.13 -0.20 -7.48
N LEU A 206 2.79 -1.36 -8.08
CA LEU A 206 1.47 -1.98 -7.89
C LEU A 206 1.19 -2.32 -6.43
N THR A 207 2.20 -2.81 -5.70
CA THR A 207 2.08 -3.13 -4.28
C THR A 207 1.76 -1.89 -3.44
N GLU A 208 2.48 -0.80 -3.65
CA GLU A 208 2.26 0.46 -2.91
C GLU A 208 0.90 1.09 -3.27
N VAL A 209 0.49 1.04 -4.53
CA VAL A 209 -0.85 1.49 -4.94
C VAL A 209 -1.94 0.65 -4.28
N ILE A 210 -1.80 -0.67 -4.22
CA ILE A 210 -2.78 -1.52 -3.55
C ILE A 210 -2.83 -1.22 -2.05
N ARG A 211 -1.69 -1.04 -1.39
CA ARG A 211 -1.63 -0.70 0.03
C ARG A 211 -2.33 0.62 0.35
N SER A 212 -2.08 1.66 -0.44
CA SER A 212 -2.69 2.97 -0.24
C SER A 212 -4.21 2.98 -0.49
N HIS A 213 -4.71 2.03 -1.30
CA HIS A 213 -6.14 1.93 -1.63
C HIS A 213 -6.84 0.73 -0.98
N ILE A 214 -6.13 -0.04 -0.13
CA ILE A 214 -6.67 -1.31 0.42
C ILE A 214 -7.95 -1.11 1.23
N ALA A 215 -8.08 0.01 1.93
CA ALA A 215 -9.27 0.34 2.70
C ALA A 215 -10.52 0.47 1.82
N GLU A 216 -10.42 1.15 0.69
CA GLU A 216 -11.54 1.30 -0.24
C GLU A 216 -11.83 0.02 -1.06
N LEU A 217 -10.83 -0.85 -1.22
CA LEU A 217 -10.98 -2.13 -1.90
C LEU A 217 -11.71 -3.17 -1.05
N LEU A 218 -11.77 -3.01 0.28
CA LEU A 218 -12.47 -3.91 1.18
C LEU A 218 -13.99 -3.76 1.03
N THR A 219 -14.64 -4.73 0.38
CA THR A 219 -16.09 -4.74 0.17
C THR A 219 -16.86 -5.35 1.34
N ARG A 220 -18.18 -5.12 1.40
CA ARG A 220 -19.07 -5.81 2.37
C ARG A 220 -19.07 -7.31 2.20
N GLN A 221 -18.91 -7.80 0.96
CA GLN A 221 -18.84 -9.23 0.71
C GLN A 221 -17.56 -9.83 1.28
N ASP A 222 -16.44 -9.12 1.18
CA ASP A 222 -15.17 -9.56 1.79
C ASP A 222 -15.28 -9.61 3.30
N VAL A 223 -15.91 -8.60 3.91
CA VAL A 223 -16.19 -8.59 5.36
C VAL A 223 -17.10 -9.76 5.75
N GLN A 224 -18.16 -10.03 4.97
CA GLN A 224 -19.01 -11.19 5.22
C GLN A 224 -18.22 -12.50 5.16
N ASN A 225 -17.31 -12.64 4.22
CA ASN A 225 -16.45 -13.82 4.10
C ASN A 225 -15.51 -13.96 5.31
N LEU A 226 -14.92 -12.84 5.78
CA LEU A 226 -14.09 -12.81 6.99
C LEU A 226 -14.91 -13.21 8.24
N VAL A 227 -16.13 -12.67 8.38
CA VAL A 227 -17.06 -13.01 9.46
C VAL A 227 -17.43 -14.50 9.43
N ASN A 228 -17.74 -15.05 8.25
CA ASN A 228 -18.07 -16.47 8.12
C ASN A 228 -16.88 -17.36 8.53
N ASN A 229 -15.66 -17.05 8.08
CA ASN A 229 -14.47 -17.79 8.47
C ASN A 229 -14.21 -17.71 9.98
N LEU A 230 -14.43 -16.56 10.61
CA LEU A 230 -14.32 -16.42 12.07
C LEU A 230 -15.42 -17.21 12.79
N LYS A 231 -16.64 -17.25 12.25
CA LYS A 231 -17.78 -17.97 12.82
C LYS A 231 -17.53 -19.47 12.91
N ASP A 232 -16.83 -20.05 11.95
CA ASP A 232 -16.52 -21.49 11.94
C ASP A 232 -15.71 -21.91 13.20
N SER A 233 -14.87 -21.03 13.71
CA SER A 233 -14.05 -21.26 14.91
C SER A 233 -14.61 -20.62 16.18
N ASN A 234 -15.28 -19.47 16.07
CA ASN A 234 -15.76 -18.65 17.18
C ASN A 234 -17.26 -18.26 17.03
N PRO A 235 -18.19 -19.24 16.95
CA PRO A 235 -19.61 -18.94 16.65
C PRO A 235 -20.27 -18.08 17.72
N VAL A 236 -19.94 -18.25 18.98
CA VAL A 236 -20.55 -17.51 20.11
C VAL A 236 -20.28 -16.01 19.96
N LEU A 237 -19.03 -15.62 19.73
CA LEU A 237 -18.61 -14.24 19.56
C LEU A 237 -19.31 -13.58 18.35
N VAL A 238 -19.31 -14.29 17.21
CA VAL A 238 -19.92 -13.76 16.00
C VAL A 238 -21.44 -13.61 16.16
N ASP A 239 -22.12 -14.58 16.76
CA ASP A 239 -23.58 -14.51 16.99
C ASP A 239 -23.99 -13.46 18.04
N GLU A 240 -23.08 -13.08 18.92
CA GLU A 240 -23.25 -11.96 19.85
C GLU A 240 -23.09 -10.61 19.15
N LEU A 241 -22.03 -10.44 18.34
CA LEU A 241 -21.71 -9.18 17.71
C LEU A 241 -22.59 -8.90 16.48
N VAL A 242 -22.76 -9.87 15.57
CA VAL A 242 -23.38 -9.69 14.25
C VAL A 242 -24.67 -10.49 14.12
N PRO A 243 -25.81 -9.87 13.79
CA PRO A 243 -26.06 -8.44 13.60
C PRO A 243 -26.58 -7.72 14.87
N LYS A 244 -26.48 -8.35 16.05
CA LYS A 244 -27.17 -7.88 17.25
C LYS A 244 -26.65 -6.55 17.78
N LEU A 245 -25.33 -6.42 17.86
CA LEU A 245 -24.65 -5.21 18.35
C LEU A 245 -24.24 -4.30 17.20
N LEU A 246 -23.59 -4.87 16.17
CA LEU A 246 -23.12 -4.13 14.98
C LEU A 246 -23.59 -4.79 13.70
N GLY A 247 -23.93 -3.99 12.71
CA GLY A 247 -24.14 -4.43 11.34
C GLY A 247 -22.83 -4.58 10.56
N LEU A 248 -22.87 -5.34 9.45
CA LEU A 248 -21.70 -5.52 8.58
C LEU A 248 -21.10 -4.20 8.07
N GLY A 249 -21.93 -3.15 7.90
CA GLY A 249 -21.44 -1.84 7.44
C GLY A 249 -20.61 -1.13 8.49
N GLU A 250 -20.97 -1.25 9.78
CA GLU A 250 -20.20 -0.67 10.90
C GLU A 250 -18.87 -1.41 11.06
N ILE A 251 -18.89 -2.75 10.99
CA ILE A 251 -17.68 -3.57 11.02
C ILE A 251 -16.77 -3.25 9.83
N GLN A 252 -17.33 -3.17 8.62
CA GLN A 252 -16.58 -2.78 7.42
C GLN A 252 -15.86 -1.45 7.65
N LYS A 253 -16.56 -0.45 8.22
CA LYS A 253 -15.97 0.87 8.44
C LYS A 253 -14.82 0.82 9.44
N VAL A 254 -14.94 0.07 10.53
CA VAL A 254 -13.84 -0.13 11.50
C VAL A 254 -12.63 -0.81 10.83
N LEU A 255 -12.86 -1.88 10.07
CA LEU A 255 -11.79 -2.58 9.36
C LEU A 255 -11.13 -1.69 8.29
N GLN A 256 -11.92 -0.88 7.57
CA GLN A 256 -11.40 0.10 6.62
C GLN A 256 -10.54 1.17 7.30
N ASN A 257 -10.97 1.68 8.45
CA ASN A 257 -10.20 2.67 9.21
C ASN A 257 -8.85 2.10 9.68
N LEU A 258 -8.82 0.84 10.17
CA LEU A 258 -7.58 0.16 10.54
C LEU A 258 -6.64 0.00 9.33
N LEU A 259 -7.18 -0.46 8.19
CA LEU A 259 -6.41 -0.65 6.96
C LEU A 259 -5.91 0.67 6.37
N ALA A 260 -6.67 1.76 6.46
CA ALA A 260 -6.26 3.09 6.00
C ALA A 260 -5.02 3.61 6.73
N GLU A 261 -4.87 3.21 7.99
CA GLU A 261 -3.67 3.50 8.79
C GLU A 261 -2.62 2.38 8.72
N GLY A 262 -2.78 1.44 7.79
CA GLY A 262 -1.86 0.32 7.58
C GLY A 262 -1.85 -0.69 8.74
N ILE A 263 -2.84 -0.69 9.62
CA ILE A 263 -2.95 -1.67 10.71
C ILE A 263 -3.55 -2.96 10.16
N SER A 264 -2.87 -4.08 10.44
CA SER A 264 -3.32 -5.40 10.02
C SER A 264 -4.61 -5.79 10.73
N ILE A 265 -5.58 -6.29 9.95
CA ILE A 265 -6.84 -6.86 10.46
C ILE A 265 -6.77 -8.38 10.58
N ARG A 266 -5.57 -8.96 10.51
CA ARG A 266 -5.36 -10.42 10.53
C ARG A 266 -5.81 -11.05 11.84
N ASP A 267 -5.62 -10.35 12.96
CA ASP A 267 -6.15 -10.77 14.27
C ASP A 267 -7.60 -10.33 14.43
N LEU A 268 -8.46 -10.91 13.58
CA LEU A 268 -9.88 -10.59 13.55
C LEU A 268 -10.58 -11.00 14.86
N LEU A 269 -10.06 -12.02 15.57
CA LEU A 269 -10.59 -12.45 16.86
C LEU A 269 -10.49 -11.33 17.90
N THR A 270 -9.30 -10.79 18.13
CA THR A 270 -9.09 -9.69 19.06
C THR A 270 -9.91 -8.43 18.69
N ILE A 271 -10.00 -8.12 17.38
CA ILE A 271 -10.83 -7.01 16.90
C ILE A 271 -12.29 -7.24 17.29
N PHE A 272 -12.86 -8.42 17.01
CA PHE A 272 -14.25 -8.73 17.26
C PHE A 272 -14.61 -8.80 18.75
N GLU A 273 -13.72 -9.36 19.60
CA GLU A 273 -13.87 -9.34 21.06
C GLU A 273 -13.93 -7.89 21.56
N THR A 274 -12.98 -7.05 21.13
CA THR A 274 -12.98 -5.64 21.51
C THR A 274 -14.24 -4.90 21.04
N LEU A 275 -14.71 -5.18 19.82
CA LEU A 275 -15.94 -4.60 19.31
C LEU A 275 -17.17 -5.07 20.10
N ALA A 276 -17.26 -6.34 20.49
CA ALA A 276 -18.37 -6.86 21.28
C ALA A 276 -18.43 -6.21 22.68
N ASP A 277 -17.27 -6.00 23.32
CA ASP A 277 -17.18 -5.35 24.62
C ASP A 277 -17.64 -3.88 24.60
N HIS A 278 -17.34 -3.16 23.53
CA HIS A 278 -17.56 -1.71 23.45
C HIS A 278 -18.80 -1.30 22.66
N ALA A 279 -19.35 -2.16 21.77
CA ALA A 279 -20.52 -1.84 20.94
C ALA A 279 -21.82 -1.64 21.72
N GLN A 280 -21.87 -2.09 22.97
CA GLN A 280 -22.98 -1.80 23.88
C GLN A 280 -23.00 -0.34 24.34
N THR A 281 -21.83 0.30 24.38
CA THR A 281 -21.67 1.67 24.88
C THR A 281 -21.69 2.71 23.75
N THR A 282 -21.12 2.37 22.60
CA THR A 282 -21.04 3.27 21.44
C THR A 282 -21.16 2.51 20.12
N ARG A 283 -21.77 3.15 19.12
CA ARG A 283 -21.76 2.69 17.72
C ARG A 283 -20.96 3.59 16.79
N ASP A 284 -20.31 4.61 17.34
CA ASP A 284 -19.40 5.46 16.59
C ASP A 284 -18.21 4.61 16.11
N THR A 285 -18.11 4.41 14.80
CA THR A 285 -17.10 3.56 14.18
C THR A 285 -15.68 4.09 14.34
N ASP A 286 -15.50 5.39 14.48
CA ASP A 286 -14.20 6.00 14.72
C ASP A 286 -13.73 5.69 16.15
N VAL A 287 -14.63 5.84 17.14
CA VAL A 287 -14.36 5.47 18.53
C VAL A 287 -14.12 3.98 18.70
N LEU A 288 -14.92 3.14 18.01
CA LEU A 288 -14.73 1.69 17.99
C LEU A 288 -13.38 1.30 17.37
N THR A 289 -12.92 2.04 16.36
CA THR A 289 -11.59 1.85 15.77
C THR A 289 -10.49 2.11 16.80
N GLU A 290 -10.61 3.16 17.61
CA GLU A 290 -9.63 3.45 18.67
C GLU A 290 -9.57 2.31 19.72
N TYR A 291 -10.72 1.75 20.11
CA TYR A 291 -10.72 0.59 21.00
C TYR A 291 -10.08 -0.65 20.35
N ALA A 292 -10.39 -0.92 19.06
CA ALA A 292 -9.78 -2.01 18.32
C ALA A 292 -8.25 -1.84 18.22
N ARG A 293 -7.75 -0.61 18.00
CA ARG A 293 -6.33 -0.30 18.01
C ARG A 293 -5.68 -0.60 19.35
N GLN A 294 -6.35 -0.24 20.48
CA GLN A 294 -5.86 -0.56 21.81
C GLN A 294 -5.80 -2.07 22.06
N GLY A 295 -6.77 -2.84 21.56
CA GLY A 295 -6.76 -4.31 21.57
C GLY A 295 -5.58 -4.87 20.77
N LEU A 296 -5.23 -4.22 19.65
CA LEU A 296 -4.10 -4.59 18.78
C LEU A 296 -2.75 -4.01 19.22
N LYS A 297 -2.63 -3.48 20.43
CA LYS A 297 -1.45 -2.84 21.01
C LYS A 297 -0.14 -3.58 20.70
N ARG A 298 -0.11 -4.89 20.87
CA ARG A 298 1.07 -5.71 20.61
C ARG A 298 1.48 -5.70 19.13
N ALA A 299 0.51 -5.79 18.22
CA ALA A 299 0.76 -5.75 16.78
C ALA A 299 1.25 -4.38 16.34
N ILE A 300 0.66 -3.30 16.86
CA ILE A 300 1.05 -1.92 16.59
C ILE A 300 2.45 -1.64 17.13
N SER A 301 2.72 -2.02 18.38
CA SER A 301 4.05 -1.87 18.98
C SER A 301 5.13 -2.62 18.21
N ASN A 302 4.88 -3.86 17.82
CA ASN A 302 5.85 -4.65 17.06
C ASN A 302 6.11 -4.08 15.64
N LYS A 303 5.11 -3.40 15.06
CA LYS A 303 5.25 -2.78 13.74
C LYS A 303 6.10 -1.52 13.75
N TYR A 304 5.90 -0.65 14.74
CA TYR A 304 6.47 0.69 14.73
C TYR A 304 7.64 0.88 15.71
N PHE A 305 7.81 -0.01 16.68
CA PHE A 305 8.80 0.11 17.74
C PHE A 305 9.66 -1.15 17.82
N PRO A 306 10.86 -1.15 17.20
CA PRO A 306 11.79 -2.28 17.28
C PRO A 306 12.18 -2.61 18.72
N SER A 307 12.17 -3.88 19.08
CA SER A 307 12.32 -4.35 20.48
C SER A 307 13.69 -4.08 21.12
N ASN A 308 14.70 -3.70 20.34
CA ASN A 308 16.09 -3.56 20.80
C ASN A 308 16.65 -2.15 20.65
N GLU A 309 15.81 -1.18 20.29
CA GLU A 309 16.25 0.20 20.03
C GLU A 309 15.31 1.19 20.72
N THR A 310 15.89 2.27 21.27
CA THR A 310 15.11 3.41 21.74
C THR A 310 14.52 4.14 20.54
N THR A 311 13.20 4.16 20.41
CA THR A 311 12.54 4.83 19.31
C THR A 311 12.37 6.32 19.56
N SER A 312 12.85 7.13 18.60
CA SER A 312 12.65 8.58 18.65
C SER A 312 11.24 8.94 18.23
N VAL A 313 10.57 9.75 19.03
CA VAL A 313 9.18 10.16 18.82
C VAL A 313 8.99 11.66 19.03
N ILE A 314 7.95 12.21 18.41
CA ILE A 314 7.47 13.56 18.64
C ILE A 314 6.27 13.48 19.59
N THR A 315 6.14 14.42 20.50
CA THR A 315 5.00 14.53 21.44
C THR A 315 4.17 15.76 21.13
N LEU A 316 2.93 15.81 21.62
CA LEU A 316 2.11 17.02 21.56
C LEU A 316 2.24 17.82 22.86
N ASP A 317 2.33 19.15 22.74
CA ASP A 317 2.17 20.04 23.90
C ASP A 317 0.74 19.88 24.47
N PRO A 318 0.55 19.82 25.80
CA PRO A 318 -0.77 19.73 26.39
C PRO A 318 -1.75 20.84 25.95
N LYS A 319 -1.24 22.02 25.56
CA LYS A 319 -2.07 23.10 25.01
C LYS A 319 -2.65 22.71 23.62
N VAL A 320 -1.86 22.09 22.76
CA VAL A 320 -2.32 21.59 21.45
C VAL A 320 -3.43 20.55 21.67
N GLU A 321 -3.23 19.61 22.60
CA GLU A 321 -4.26 18.63 22.94
C GLU A 321 -5.55 19.28 23.45
N GLN A 322 -5.44 20.30 24.31
CA GLN A 322 -6.59 21.06 24.85
C GLN A 322 -7.33 21.83 23.74
N GLU A 323 -6.63 22.49 22.83
CA GLU A 323 -7.24 23.18 21.68
C GLU A 323 -7.99 22.21 20.77
N ILE A 324 -7.38 21.07 20.44
CA ILE A 324 -8.03 20.03 19.64
C ILE A 324 -9.31 19.54 20.33
N MET A 325 -9.23 19.18 21.62
CA MET A 325 -10.38 18.70 22.39
C MET A 325 -11.46 19.77 22.55
N GLY A 326 -11.09 21.03 22.73
CA GLY A 326 -12.03 22.18 22.82
C GLY A 326 -12.77 22.42 21.48
N ALA A 327 -12.16 22.06 20.37
CA ALA A 327 -12.73 22.23 19.03
C ALA A 327 -13.57 21.03 18.57
N VAL A 328 -13.63 19.92 19.30
CA VAL A 328 -14.46 18.76 18.96
C VAL A 328 -15.94 19.11 19.13
N LYS A 329 -16.71 18.92 18.08
CA LYS A 329 -18.17 19.07 18.05
C LYS A 329 -18.83 17.71 17.90
N GLN A 330 -19.83 17.44 18.74
CA GLN A 330 -20.64 16.24 18.65
C GLN A 330 -21.90 16.51 17.86
N THR A 331 -22.28 15.56 16.99
CA THR A 331 -23.51 15.55 16.24
C THR A 331 -24.19 14.19 16.37
N GLU A 332 -25.42 14.06 15.90
CA GLU A 332 -26.12 12.77 15.82
C GLU A 332 -25.43 11.74 14.90
N GLN A 333 -24.57 12.22 13.99
CA GLN A 333 -23.86 11.39 13.00
C GLN A 333 -22.40 11.06 13.40
N GLY A 334 -21.94 11.53 14.58
CA GLY A 334 -20.57 11.36 15.06
C GLY A 334 -19.92 12.67 15.47
N SER A 335 -18.63 12.61 15.77
CA SER A 335 -17.83 13.76 16.21
C SER A 335 -16.94 14.27 15.07
N TYR A 336 -16.81 15.59 14.96
CA TYR A 336 -15.88 16.21 14.02
C TYR A 336 -15.09 17.34 14.68
N LEU A 337 -13.91 17.63 14.09
CA LEU A 337 -13.02 18.68 14.55
C LEU A 337 -13.36 20.00 13.84
N ALA A 338 -13.59 21.07 14.61
CA ALA A 338 -13.92 22.41 14.13
C ALA A 338 -12.90 23.44 14.63
N LEU A 339 -11.62 23.23 14.26
CA LEU A 339 -10.54 24.20 14.52
C LEU A 339 -10.64 25.38 13.55
N ASP A 340 -10.21 26.55 14.03
CA ASP A 340 -10.06 27.71 13.16
C ASP A 340 -8.84 27.55 12.22
N PRO A 341 -8.85 28.18 11.04
CA PRO A 341 -7.80 28.00 10.04
C PRO A 341 -6.41 28.48 10.51
N GLU A 342 -6.34 29.48 11.40
CA GLU A 342 -5.06 30.00 11.90
C GLU A 342 -4.40 29.00 12.87
N THR A 343 -5.17 28.46 13.79
CA THR A 343 -4.70 27.41 14.72
C THR A 343 -4.34 26.13 13.96
N THR A 344 -5.17 25.71 12.99
CA THR A 344 -4.86 24.59 12.10
C THR A 344 -3.51 24.77 11.44
N LYS A 345 -3.28 25.94 10.82
CA LYS A 345 -2.02 26.21 10.14
C LYS A 345 -0.82 26.18 11.10
N LYS A 346 -0.92 26.77 12.29
CA LYS A 346 0.18 26.74 13.29
C LYS A 346 0.54 25.30 13.69
N ILE A 347 -0.48 24.45 13.91
CA ILE A 347 -0.26 23.04 14.25
C ILE A 347 0.45 22.34 13.08
N ILE A 348 -0.03 22.50 11.84
CA ILE A 348 0.57 21.87 10.66
C ILE A 348 2.01 22.34 10.42
N ASP A 349 2.28 23.64 10.48
CA ASP A 349 3.64 24.20 10.33
C ASP A 349 4.59 23.66 11.43
N SER A 350 4.09 23.49 12.66
CA SER A 350 4.84 22.90 13.77
C SER A 350 5.12 21.40 13.53
N VAL A 351 4.12 20.64 13.05
CA VAL A 351 4.29 19.23 12.68
C VAL A 351 5.34 19.08 11.57
N GLU A 352 5.24 19.89 10.51
CA GLU A 352 6.21 19.87 9.39
C GLU A 352 7.64 20.08 9.88
N THR A 353 7.83 21.05 10.79
CA THR A 353 9.13 21.35 11.38
C THR A 353 9.71 20.17 12.16
N GLU A 354 8.90 19.53 12.99
CA GLU A 354 9.35 18.40 13.82
C GLU A 354 9.55 17.12 13.01
N VAL A 355 8.67 16.86 12.03
CA VAL A 355 8.78 15.73 11.09
C VAL A 355 10.08 15.84 10.28
N SER A 356 10.35 17.01 9.69
CA SER A 356 11.58 17.25 8.90
C SER A 356 12.86 17.02 9.71
N LYS A 357 12.85 17.28 11.03
CA LYS A 357 13.99 16.95 11.91
C LYS A 357 14.23 15.45 12.01
N LEU A 358 13.17 14.64 12.18
CA LEU A 358 13.28 13.17 12.25
C LEU A 358 13.72 12.59 10.92
N GLU A 359 13.14 13.06 9.83
CA GLU A 359 13.51 12.63 8.48
C GLU A 359 14.97 12.94 8.16
N SER A 360 15.47 14.10 8.58
CA SER A 360 16.88 14.46 8.42
C SER A 360 17.85 13.55 9.18
N LEU A 361 17.34 12.88 10.25
CA LEU A 361 18.08 11.88 11.03
C LEU A 361 17.90 10.46 10.49
N GLY A 362 17.17 10.28 9.40
CA GLY A 362 16.88 8.98 8.83
C GLY A 362 15.87 8.15 9.65
N LYS A 363 14.97 8.79 10.41
CA LYS A 363 14.02 8.13 11.29
C LYS A 363 12.58 8.33 10.83
N ASN A 364 11.73 7.36 11.11
CA ASN A 364 10.30 7.47 10.81
C ASN A 364 9.65 8.57 11.64
N ALA A 365 8.74 9.31 11.03
CA ALA A 365 7.95 10.32 11.70
C ALA A 365 6.83 9.67 12.53
N ILE A 366 7.06 9.52 13.83
CA ILE A 366 6.10 8.95 14.77
C ILE A 366 5.71 10.02 15.78
N ILE A 367 4.41 10.32 15.86
CA ILE A 367 3.85 11.22 16.88
C ILE A 367 3.07 10.41 17.91
N ILE A 368 3.35 10.67 19.19
CA ILE A 368 2.60 10.09 20.31
C ILE A 368 1.72 11.15 20.97
N THR A 369 0.46 10.77 21.21
CA THR A 369 -0.56 11.64 21.78
C THR A 369 -1.44 10.88 22.78
N SER A 370 -2.31 11.59 23.48
CA SER A 370 -3.32 10.97 24.33
C SER A 370 -4.36 10.19 23.49
N PRO A 371 -4.95 9.12 24.03
CA PRO A 371 -5.90 8.27 23.28
C PRO A 371 -7.12 9.05 22.77
N ILE A 372 -7.56 10.06 23.51
CA ILE A 372 -8.75 10.86 23.18
C ILE A 372 -8.49 11.81 22.01
N VAL A 373 -7.24 12.30 21.87
CA VAL A 373 -6.85 13.28 20.84
C VAL A 373 -6.43 12.58 19.55
N ARG A 374 -5.91 11.34 19.65
CA ARG A 374 -5.26 10.63 18.54
C ARG A 374 -6.04 10.67 17.23
N MET A 375 -7.31 10.25 17.24
CA MET A 375 -8.10 10.17 16.02
C MET A 375 -8.35 11.54 15.37
N TYR A 376 -8.54 12.58 16.18
CA TYR A 376 -8.75 13.95 15.68
C TYR A 376 -7.46 14.53 15.11
N PHE A 377 -6.33 14.27 15.78
CA PHE A 377 -5.04 14.70 15.31
C PHE A 377 -4.63 13.97 14.01
N LYS A 378 -4.90 12.65 13.91
CA LYS A 378 -4.67 11.90 12.67
C LYS A 378 -5.50 12.47 11.51
N LYS A 379 -6.80 12.72 11.72
CA LYS A 379 -7.67 13.34 10.70
C LYS A 379 -7.22 14.75 10.30
N LEU A 380 -6.67 15.52 11.25
CA LEU A 380 -6.14 16.85 10.98
C LEU A 380 -4.91 16.82 10.07
N THR A 381 -4.09 15.78 10.21
CA THR A 381 -2.76 15.71 9.58
C THR A 381 -2.70 14.81 8.35
N GLU A 382 -3.68 13.94 8.11
CA GLU A 382 -3.63 12.91 7.04
C GLU A 382 -3.57 13.48 5.63
N ASP A 383 -4.20 14.64 5.38
CA ASP A 383 -4.17 15.30 4.07
C ASP A 383 -2.81 15.97 3.76
N TYR A 384 -2.05 16.29 4.80
CA TYR A 384 -0.75 16.98 4.69
C TYR A 384 0.44 16.02 4.75
N PHE A 385 0.33 14.98 5.57
CA PHE A 385 1.42 14.05 5.85
C PHE A 385 0.95 12.59 5.72
N LYS A 386 1.03 12.04 4.53
CA LYS A 386 0.54 10.67 4.23
C LYS A 386 1.24 9.60 5.06
N ASP A 387 2.54 9.76 5.29
CA ASP A 387 3.39 8.77 5.96
C ASP A 387 3.53 9.00 7.47
N LEU A 388 2.83 10.01 8.01
CA LEU A 388 2.86 10.32 9.43
C LEU A 388 2.15 9.24 10.25
N ILE A 389 2.91 8.63 11.15
CA ILE A 389 2.41 7.62 12.08
C ILE A 389 1.95 8.32 13.35
N VAL A 390 0.66 8.20 13.67
CA VAL A 390 0.09 8.75 14.92
C VAL A 390 -0.36 7.62 15.81
N VAL A 391 0.23 7.51 17.00
CA VAL A 391 -0.01 6.44 17.98
C VAL A 391 -0.40 7.04 19.32
N SER A 392 -1.30 6.39 20.04
CA SER A 392 -1.62 6.81 21.41
C SER A 392 -0.75 6.07 22.43
N TYR A 393 -0.60 6.67 23.63
CA TYR A 393 0.12 6.01 24.74
C TYR A 393 -0.43 4.62 25.08
N ASN A 394 -1.72 4.38 24.87
CA ASN A 394 -2.37 3.10 25.15
C ASN A 394 -2.03 2.01 24.12
N GLU A 395 -1.53 2.38 22.94
CA GLU A 395 -1.13 1.46 21.88
C GLU A 395 0.34 1.02 21.97
N VAL A 396 1.10 1.57 22.92
CA VAL A 396 2.52 1.24 23.10
C VAL A 396 2.69 0.25 24.24
N GLU A 397 3.40 -0.86 24.00
CA GLU A 397 3.72 -1.82 25.04
C GLU A 397 4.70 -1.27 26.08
N SER A 398 4.60 -1.77 27.32
CA SER A 398 5.38 -1.27 28.46
C SER A 398 6.89 -1.54 28.40
N ASN A 399 7.31 -2.44 27.50
CA ASN A 399 8.71 -2.80 27.26
C ASN A 399 9.37 -1.94 26.17
N VAL A 400 8.63 -1.04 25.54
CA VAL A 400 9.13 -0.11 24.50
C VAL A 400 9.79 1.09 25.16
N GLU A 401 11.03 1.38 24.77
CA GLU A 401 11.74 2.57 25.18
C GLU A 401 11.53 3.70 24.16
N LEU A 402 10.96 4.81 24.63
CA LEU A 402 10.66 5.97 23.82
C LEU A 402 11.53 7.16 24.23
N GLN A 403 12.05 7.87 23.24
CA GLN A 403 12.77 9.13 23.43
C GLN A 403 12.04 10.27 22.70
N SER A 404 11.47 11.21 23.45
CA SER A 404 10.95 12.43 22.83
C SER A 404 12.09 13.28 22.31
N VAL A 405 12.10 13.55 21.01
CA VAL A 405 13.11 14.35 20.32
C VAL A 405 12.56 15.66 19.77
N GLY A 406 11.23 15.84 19.86
CA GLY A 406 10.52 17.04 19.43
C GLY A 406 9.15 17.14 20.06
N MET A 407 8.57 18.34 19.97
CA MET A 407 7.24 18.62 20.51
C MET A 407 6.49 19.56 19.58
N VAL A 408 5.30 19.17 19.16
CA VAL A 408 4.38 20.03 18.40
C VAL A 408 3.79 21.06 19.33
N THR A 409 3.90 22.34 19.00
CA THR A 409 3.42 23.48 19.78
C THR A 409 2.59 24.44 18.92
N ILE A 410 1.82 25.36 19.55
CA ILE A 410 1.03 26.41 18.88
C ILE A 410 1.47 27.81 19.33
#